data_4224799506dd2cb7d810344fd8e7537e
#
_entry.id   4224799506dd2cb7d810344fd8e7537e
#
_cell.length_a   1.000
_cell.length_b   1.000
_cell.length_c   1.000
_cell.angle_alpha   90.00
_cell.angle_beta   90.00
_cell.angle_gamma   90.00
#
_symmetry.space_group_name_H-M   'P 1'
#
loop_
_entity.id
_entity.type
_entity.pdbx_description
1 polymer ?
#
loop_
_entity_poly.entity_id
_entity_poly.type
_entity_poly.pdbx_seq_one_letter_code
_entity_poly.pdbx_strand_id
1 'polypeptide(L)'
;MAPSLSALQDILKTCEEYAASHNLKFSTDIDPVKCKTKCMAFLSKPRTLPDMYLCGNPLPWVNSLKHLGTRVSNCVDGCQLDMKQKQAQYIDKNCTLDQEFHFAHPSVKLQLNNIYNCHFSGSQVWNLFSQGALSLEGTYNRSVKVMANLPYQTHRYMIEPISGTRHMKMKILKNYLSFIQQVKKSTKHVLRQLYSLASNDVRTVTGQNLRNILLMTNKLHVDQLDPSIVSNLEYHKMDKHETWRTNLVREILDLKHGNLVLPDGWSDDELEEILNLACTQ
;
A
#
# COMPACT_ATOMS: atom_id res chain seq x y z
N MET A 1 -3.85 23.01 -8.31
CA MET A 1 -2.75 22.92 -9.29
C MET A 1 -2.92 24.03 -10.31
N ALA A 2 -1.85 24.64 -10.75
CA ALA A 2 -1.85 25.73 -11.73
C ALA A 2 -0.99 25.35 -12.94
N PRO A 3 -1.37 25.75 -14.16
CA PRO A 3 -0.65 25.42 -15.38
C PRO A 3 0.61 26.26 -15.61
N SER A 4 0.73 27.39 -14.93
CA SER A 4 1.86 28.32 -15.02
C SER A 4 2.16 28.97 -13.68
N LEU A 5 3.33 29.59 -13.56
CA LEU A 5 3.74 30.33 -12.36
C LEU A 5 2.86 31.55 -12.09
N SER A 6 2.51 32.31 -13.14
CA SER A 6 1.59 33.45 -13.00
C SER A 6 0.22 32.98 -12.50
N ALA A 7 -0.35 31.94 -13.11
CA ALA A 7 -1.62 31.39 -12.65
C ALA A 7 -1.55 30.85 -11.21
N LEU A 8 -0.39 30.33 -10.79
CA LEU A 8 -0.19 29.91 -9.39
C LEU A 8 -0.21 31.14 -8.46
N GLN A 9 0.49 32.19 -8.80
CA GLN A 9 0.52 33.45 -8.00
C GLN A 9 -0.87 34.10 -7.90
N ASP A 10 -1.65 34.09 -8.98
CA ASP A 10 -3.04 34.59 -8.98
C ASP A 10 -3.94 33.74 -8.04
N ILE A 11 -3.80 32.41 -8.07
CA ILE A 11 -4.51 31.53 -7.15
C ILE A 11 -4.11 31.81 -5.69
N LEU A 12 -2.82 31.99 -5.42
CA LEU A 12 -2.33 32.29 -4.07
C LEU A 12 -2.90 33.61 -3.56
N LYS A 13 -2.94 34.66 -4.41
CA LYS A 13 -3.56 35.93 -4.08
C LYS A 13 -5.05 35.79 -3.77
N THR A 14 -5.80 35.06 -4.58
CA THR A 14 -7.22 34.77 -4.31
C THR A 14 -7.40 34.03 -2.97
N CYS A 15 -6.50 33.09 -2.66
CA CYS A 15 -6.51 32.38 -1.37
C CYS A 15 -6.24 33.35 -0.19
N GLU A 16 -5.32 34.30 -0.34
CA GLU A 16 -5.05 35.34 0.68
C GLU A 16 -6.28 36.20 0.94
N GLU A 17 -6.91 36.70 -0.11
CA GLU A 17 -8.13 37.51 -0.03
C GLU A 17 -9.26 36.75 0.67
N TYR A 18 -9.47 35.48 0.30
CA TYR A 18 -10.44 34.60 0.94
C TYR A 18 -10.13 34.36 2.43
N ALA A 19 -8.88 34.04 2.75
CA ALA A 19 -8.46 33.80 4.12
C ALA A 19 -8.66 35.05 5.00
N ALA A 20 -8.28 36.21 4.47
CA ALA A 20 -8.46 37.50 5.16
C ALA A 20 -9.94 37.79 5.45
N SER A 21 -10.84 37.54 4.49
CA SER A 21 -12.30 37.76 4.66
C SER A 21 -12.92 36.83 5.71
N HIS A 22 -12.27 35.69 6.01
CA HIS A 22 -12.75 34.70 6.99
C HIS A 22 -11.92 34.63 8.28
N ASN A 23 -11.04 35.61 8.52
CA ASN A 23 -10.10 35.63 9.65
C ASN A 23 -9.22 34.36 9.75
N LEU A 24 -8.89 33.76 8.63
CA LEU A 24 -7.99 32.61 8.53
C LEU A 24 -6.57 33.06 8.24
N LYS A 25 -5.58 32.33 8.71
CA LYS A 25 -4.17 32.58 8.43
C LYS A 25 -3.51 31.34 7.85
N PHE A 26 -2.77 31.52 6.76
CA PHE A 26 -1.90 30.46 6.25
C PHE A 26 -0.68 30.31 7.15
N SER A 27 -0.23 29.07 7.33
CA SER A 27 1.03 28.79 8.02
C SER A 27 2.18 28.97 7.04
N THR A 28 2.64 30.22 6.93
CA THR A 28 3.85 30.61 6.19
C THR A 28 4.92 31.02 7.20
N ASP A 29 6.17 30.60 6.96
CA ASP A 29 7.32 30.95 7.79
C ASP A 29 8.50 31.21 6.86
N ILE A 30 9.38 32.16 7.22
CA ILE A 30 10.62 32.43 6.49
C ILE A 30 11.54 31.21 6.57
N ASP A 31 11.51 30.48 7.69
CA ASP A 31 12.22 29.21 7.83
C ASP A 31 11.51 28.11 7.00
N PRO A 32 12.16 27.58 5.94
CA PRO A 32 11.58 26.54 5.08
C PRO A 32 11.19 25.27 5.82
N VAL A 33 11.81 24.97 6.97
CA VAL A 33 11.53 23.78 7.78
C VAL A 33 10.21 23.96 8.52
N LYS A 34 9.95 25.14 9.07
CA LYS A 34 8.73 25.48 9.81
C LYS A 34 7.55 25.79 8.92
N CYS A 35 7.81 26.25 7.69
CA CYS A 35 6.77 26.58 6.72
C CYS A 35 5.96 25.33 6.35
N LYS A 36 4.66 25.34 6.66
CA LYS A 36 3.76 24.22 6.32
C LYS A 36 3.23 24.32 4.89
N THR A 37 3.16 25.53 4.33
CA THR A 37 2.75 25.78 2.94
C THR A 37 3.96 25.70 2.03
N LYS A 38 3.95 24.81 1.05
CA LYS A 38 5.09 24.53 0.18
C LYS A 38 4.66 24.50 -1.28
N CYS A 39 5.57 24.88 -2.17
CA CYS A 39 5.38 24.76 -3.61
C CYS A 39 6.09 23.52 -4.15
N MET A 40 5.48 22.88 -5.15
CA MET A 40 6.07 21.77 -5.89
C MET A 40 5.81 21.95 -7.37
N ALA A 41 6.86 21.77 -8.18
CA ALA A 41 6.75 21.84 -9.62
C ALA A 41 6.96 20.45 -10.25
N PHE A 42 6.08 20.08 -11.16
CA PHE A 42 6.19 18.87 -11.97
C PHE A 42 6.73 19.26 -13.35
N LEU A 43 8.03 19.17 -13.51
CA LEU A 43 8.74 19.60 -14.71
C LEU A 43 9.43 18.43 -15.38
N SER A 44 9.46 18.44 -16.71
CA SER A 44 10.22 17.43 -17.50
C SER A 44 11.73 17.60 -17.39
N LYS A 45 12.20 18.82 -17.10
CA LYS A 45 13.62 19.14 -16.90
C LYS A 45 13.77 20.03 -15.68
N PRO A 46 14.81 19.84 -14.86
CA PRO A 46 15.13 20.73 -13.75
C PRO A 46 15.42 22.14 -14.26
N ARG A 47 14.88 23.13 -13.59
CA ARG A 47 15.19 24.55 -13.82
C ARG A 47 15.01 25.33 -12.54
N THR A 48 15.71 26.45 -12.42
CA THR A 48 15.49 27.41 -11.33
C THR A 48 14.11 28.05 -11.50
N LEU A 49 13.33 28.06 -10.45
CA LEU A 49 12.01 28.64 -10.39
C LEU A 49 12.06 29.93 -9.59
N PRO A 50 11.29 30.97 -9.98
CA PRO A 50 11.17 32.20 -9.21
C PRO A 50 10.45 31.91 -7.87
N ASP A 51 10.69 32.79 -6.90
CA ASP A 51 9.98 32.73 -5.63
C ASP A 51 8.49 33.00 -5.83
N MET A 52 7.69 32.20 -5.11
CA MET A 52 6.25 32.38 -5.00
C MET A 52 5.93 32.92 -3.61
N TYR A 53 5.00 33.85 -3.55
CA TYR A 53 4.70 34.54 -2.29
C TYR A 53 3.27 34.25 -1.81
N LEU A 54 3.12 34.09 -0.49
CA LEU A 54 1.84 33.98 0.18
C LEU A 54 1.91 34.74 1.51
N CYS A 55 1.01 35.69 1.71
CA CYS A 55 1.01 36.58 2.87
C CYS A 55 2.35 37.30 3.08
N GLY A 56 2.97 37.75 1.99
CA GLY A 56 4.26 38.47 1.98
C GLY A 56 5.50 37.59 2.23
N ASN A 57 5.33 36.29 2.50
CA ASN A 57 6.43 35.36 2.75
C ASN A 57 6.74 34.53 1.50
N PRO A 58 8.02 34.29 1.17
CA PRO A 58 8.38 33.39 0.09
C PRO A 58 8.06 31.95 0.48
N LEU A 59 7.47 31.19 -0.45
CA LEU A 59 7.16 29.80 -0.27
C LEU A 59 8.33 28.91 -0.73
N PRO A 60 8.75 27.91 0.09
CA PRO A 60 9.83 27.03 -0.31
C PRO A 60 9.39 26.07 -1.41
N TRP A 61 10.24 25.94 -2.45
CA TRP A 61 10.12 24.89 -3.45
C TRP A 61 10.66 23.58 -2.90
N VAL A 62 9.87 22.50 -3.01
CA VAL A 62 10.26 21.18 -2.53
C VAL A 62 10.07 20.11 -3.61
N ASN A 63 10.92 19.09 -3.59
CA ASN A 63 10.82 17.95 -4.49
C ASN A 63 9.91 16.85 -3.96
N SER A 64 9.63 16.86 -2.67
CA SER A 64 8.67 15.94 -2.06
C SER A 64 8.02 16.54 -0.83
N LEU A 65 6.77 16.19 -0.60
CA LEU A 65 6.03 16.58 0.62
C LEU A 65 5.13 15.44 1.08
N LYS A 66 4.79 15.44 2.37
CA LYS A 66 3.79 14.55 2.93
C LYS A 66 2.44 15.28 2.95
N HIS A 67 1.44 14.73 2.27
CA HIS A 67 0.08 15.27 2.23
C HIS A 67 -0.92 14.17 2.61
N LEU A 68 -1.69 14.39 3.66
CA LEU A 68 -2.69 13.44 4.19
C LEU A 68 -2.14 12.01 4.36
N GLY A 69 -0.93 11.90 4.88
CA GLY A 69 -0.30 10.59 5.15
C GLY A 69 0.36 9.92 3.94
N THR A 70 0.25 10.50 2.73
CA THR A 70 0.88 10.01 1.51
C THR A 70 2.02 10.96 1.10
N ARG A 71 3.13 10.41 0.67
CA ARG A 71 4.24 11.20 0.14
C ARG A 71 4.01 11.47 -1.35
N VAL A 72 3.94 12.74 -1.70
CA VAL A 72 3.90 13.20 -3.09
C VAL A 72 5.28 13.70 -3.46
N SER A 73 5.76 13.39 -4.65
CA SER A 73 7.05 13.81 -5.18
C SER A 73 6.96 14.15 -6.65
N ASN A 74 7.80 15.08 -7.10
CA ASN A 74 7.94 15.46 -8.51
C ASN A 74 8.95 14.58 -9.27
N CYS A 75 9.60 13.63 -8.61
CA CYS A 75 10.52 12.69 -9.27
C CYS A 75 9.81 11.38 -9.65
N VAL A 76 10.37 10.71 -10.66
CA VAL A 76 9.85 9.43 -11.20
C VAL A 76 9.74 8.37 -10.11
N ASP A 77 10.64 8.39 -9.13
CA ASP A 77 10.71 7.42 -8.02
C ASP A 77 9.88 7.82 -6.79
N GLY A 78 9.03 8.84 -6.89
CA GLY A 78 8.22 9.32 -5.77
C GLY A 78 7.36 8.24 -5.13
N CYS A 79 6.80 7.33 -5.93
CA CYS A 79 6.05 6.18 -5.43
C CYS A 79 6.90 5.23 -4.59
N GLN A 80 8.16 5.04 -4.92
CA GLN A 80 9.07 4.15 -4.17
C GLN A 80 9.40 4.72 -2.79
N LEU A 81 9.53 6.04 -2.67
CA LEU A 81 9.75 6.69 -1.38
C LEU A 81 8.54 6.52 -0.45
N ASP A 82 7.33 6.64 -0.98
CA ASP A 82 6.10 6.40 -0.20
C ASP A 82 5.99 4.93 0.21
N MET A 83 6.27 3.99 -0.69
CA MET A 83 6.27 2.56 -0.39
C MET A 83 7.29 2.20 0.70
N LYS A 84 8.53 2.71 0.62
CA LYS A 84 9.56 2.49 1.66
C LYS A 84 9.11 3.03 3.03
N GLN A 85 8.49 4.21 3.04
CA GLN A 85 7.96 4.79 4.27
C GLN A 85 6.81 3.95 4.84
N LYS A 86 5.89 3.48 3.99
CA LYS A 86 4.79 2.60 4.41
C LYS A 86 5.30 1.24 4.89
N GLN A 87 6.34 0.71 4.25
CA GLN A 87 7.00 -0.52 4.68
C GLN A 87 7.60 -0.37 6.07
N ALA A 88 8.33 0.72 6.33
CA ALA A 88 8.88 1.00 7.65
C ALA A 88 7.79 1.16 8.72
N GLN A 89 6.73 1.91 8.42
CA GLN A 89 5.57 2.06 9.30
C GLN A 89 4.85 0.72 9.56
N TYR A 90 4.77 -0.14 8.57
CA TYR A 90 4.17 -1.47 8.71
C TYR A 90 5.01 -2.35 9.65
N ILE A 91 6.33 -2.34 9.50
CA ILE A 91 7.25 -3.07 10.40
C ILE A 91 7.11 -2.56 11.83
N ASP A 92 7.19 -1.25 12.05
CA ASP A 92 7.08 -0.61 13.35
C ASP A 92 5.78 -1.00 14.07
N LYS A 93 4.65 -0.88 13.39
CA LYS A 93 3.34 -1.28 13.92
C LYS A 93 3.25 -2.77 14.26
N ASN A 94 3.89 -3.62 13.47
CA ASN A 94 3.90 -5.06 13.74
C ASN A 94 4.77 -5.41 14.94
N CYS A 95 5.91 -4.74 15.10
CA CYS A 95 6.73 -4.89 16.30
C CYS A 95 5.95 -4.45 17.55
N THR A 96 5.28 -3.30 17.50
CA THR A 96 4.42 -2.82 18.59
C THR A 96 3.29 -3.82 18.90
N LEU A 97 2.60 -4.31 17.87
CA LEU A 97 1.53 -5.29 18.03
C LEU A 97 2.04 -6.58 18.68
N ASP A 98 3.19 -7.08 18.24
CA ASP A 98 3.76 -8.31 18.80
C ASP A 98 4.23 -8.13 20.24
N GLN A 99 4.76 -6.96 20.60
CA GLN A 99 5.15 -6.62 21.98
C GLN A 99 3.94 -6.48 22.90
N GLU A 100 2.92 -5.73 22.48
CA GLU A 100 1.72 -5.47 23.29
C GLU A 100 0.82 -6.72 23.46
N PHE A 101 0.78 -7.56 22.43
CA PHE A 101 -0.06 -8.77 22.38
C PHE A 101 0.76 -10.05 22.34
N HIS A 102 1.95 -10.08 22.98
CA HIS A 102 2.83 -11.26 22.99
C HIS A 102 2.13 -12.53 23.54
N PHE A 103 1.21 -12.35 24.50
CA PHE A 103 0.43 -13.41 25.11
C PHE A 103 -0.79 -13.85 24.28
N ALA A 104 -1.14 -13.10 23.24
CA ALA A 104 -2.34 -13.38 22.46
C ALA A 104 -2.11 -14.55 21.48
N HIS A 105 -3.17 -15.33 21.26
CA HIS A 105 -3.17 -16.39 20.26
C HIS A 105 -2.82 -15.84 18.87
N PRO A 106 -2.04 -16.55 18.04
CA PRO A 106 -1.64 -16.11 16.71
C PRO A 106 -2.79 -15.63 15.81
N SER A 107 -3.94 -16.29 15.85
CA SER A 107 -5.12 -15.87 15.07
C SER A 107 -5.60 -14.47 15.44
N VAL A 108 -5.52 -14.09 16.73
CA VAL A 108 -5.88 -12.74 17.21
C VAL A 108 -4.88 -11.72 16.69
N LYS A 109 -3.57 -12.02 16.79
CA LYS A 109 -2.52 -11.14 16.24
C LYS A 109 -2.70 -10.93 14.73
N LEU A 110 -3.01 -11.97 13.97
CA LEU A 110 -3.26 -11.89 12.53
C LEU A 110 -4.50 -11.05 12.20
N GLN A 111 -5.59 -11.19 12.97
CA GLN A 111 -6.79 -10.38 12.81
C GLN A 111 -6.51 -8.90 13.12
N LEU A 112 -5.81 -8.60 14.21
CA LEU A 112 -5.40 -7.24 14.57
C LEU A 112 -4.50 -6.62 13.49
N ASN A 113 -3.50 -7.37 13.02
CA ASN A 113 -2.66 -6.91 11.91
C ASN A 113 -3.49 -6.60 10.66
N ASN A 114 -4.44 -7.46 10.31
CA ASN A 114 -5.31 -7.27 9.16
C ASN A 114 -6.18 -6.01 9.27
N ILE A 115 -6.73 -5.74 10.46
CA ILE A 115 -7.62 -4.60 10.72
C ILE A 115 -6.83 -3.29 10.81
N TYR A 116 -5.71 -3.26 11.55
CA TYR A 116 -5.04 -2.00 11.91
C TYR A 116 -3.83 -1.66 11.03
N ASN A 117 -3.12 -2.66 10.51
CA ASN A 117 -1.84 -2.44 9.85
C ASN A 117 -1.89 -2.52 8.32
N CYS A 118 -2.87 -3.21 7.74
CA CYS A 118 -2.91 -3.52 6.31
C CYS A 118 -3.69 -2.52 5.44
N HIS A 119 -3.86 -1.28 5.86
CA HIS A 119 -4.67 -0.32 5.10
C HIS A 119 -3.96 0.29 3.88
N PHE A 120 -2.65 0.41 3.91
CA PHE A 120 -1.81 0.96 2.83
C PHE A 120 -2.47 2.15 2.10
N SER A 121 -2.94 3.14 2.88
CA SER A 121 -3.53 4.36 2.32
C SER A 121 -2.51 5.06 1.39
N GLY A 122 -2.97 5.53 0.24
CA GLY A 122 -2.10 6.08 -0.80
C GLY A 122 -1.62 5.05 -1.82
N SER A 123 -1.87 3.74 -1.63
CA SER A 123 -1.48 2.69 -2.57
C SER A 123 -2.13 2.83 -3.96
N GLN A 124 -3.18 3.63 -4.08
CA GLN A 124 -3.88 3.90 -5.33
C GLN A 124 -3.02 4.61 -6.38
N VAL A 125 -1.95 5.29 -5.95
CA VAL A 125 -1.03 6.01 -6.86
C VAL A 125 0.29 5.29 -7.05
N TRP A 126 0.46 4.08 -6.50
CA TRP A 126 1.68 3.31 -6.62
C TRP A 126 1.79 2.58 -7.96
N ASN A 127 3.03 2.33 -8.39
CA ASN A 127 3.30 1.30 -9.39
C ASN A 127 3.24 -0.08 -8.69
N LEU A 128 2.12 -0.78 -8.88
CA LEU A 128 1.79 -2.03 -8.18
C LEU A 128 2.68 -3.21 -8.56
N PHE A 129 3.44 -3.08 -9.64
CA PHE A 129 4.32 -4.13 -10.19
C PHE A 129 5.81 -3.74 -10.09
N SER A 130 6.11 -2.69 -9.32
CA SER A 130 7.49 -2.26 -9.08
C SER A 130 8.21 -3.14 -8.07
N GLN A 131 9.54 -3.04 -8.06
CA GLN A 131 10.38 -3.70 -7.06
C GLN A 131 10.03 -3.27 -5.62
N GLY A 132 9.59 -2.02 -5.43
CA GLY A 132 9.11 -1.53 -4.13
C GLY A 132 7.86 -2.28 -3.65
N ALA A 133 6.91 -2.56 -4.56
CA ALA A 133 5.72 -3.33 -4.24
C ALA A 133 6.07 -4.79 -3.87
N LEU A 134 7.02 -5.41 -4.60
CA LEU A 134 7.51 -6.76 -4.29
C LEU A 134 8.22 -6.81 -2.92
N SER A 135 9.01 -5.78 -2.58
CA SER A 135 9.68 -5.67 -1.29
C SER A 135 8.68 -5.56 -0.12
N LEU A 136 7.64 -4.75 -0.30
CA LEU A 136 6.56 -4.61 0.67
C LEU A 136 5.78 -5.92 0.86
N GLU A 137 5.53 -6.64 -0.23
CA GLU A 137 4.91 -7.97 -0.21
C GLU A 137 5.77 -8.98 0.58
N GLY A 138 7.08 -8.99 0.35
CA GLY A 138 8.02 -9.82 1.11
C GLY A 138 8.00 -9.50 2.61
N THR A 139 7.93 -8.23 2.96
CA THR A 139 7.81 -7.79 4.36
C THR A 139 6.50 -8.25 5.00
N TYR A 140 5.39 -8.13 4.28
CA TYR A 140 4.09 -8.61 4.74
C TYR A 140 4.13 -10.12 5.02
N ASN A 141 4.64 -10.91 4.09
CA ASN A 141 4.73 -12.37 4.23
C ASN A 141 5.60 -12.76 5.43
N ARG A 142 6.72 -12.07 5.65
CA ARG A 142 7.58 -12.30 6.82
C ARG A 142 6.83 -12.00 8.11
N SER A 143 6.14 -10.87 8.20
CA SER A 143 5.38 -10.49 9.39
C SER A 143 4.27 -11.49 9.72
N VAL A 144 3.56 -11.98 8.70
CA VAL A 144 2.51 -13.00 8.90
C VAL A 144 3.12 -14.31 9.41
N LYS A 145 4.27 -14.74 8.87
CA LYS A 145 4.95 -15.95 9.36
C LYS A 145 5.34 -15.82 10.84
N VAL A 146 5.91 -14.69 11.23
CA VAL A 146 6.29 -14.43 12.63
C VAL A 146 5.07 -14.46 13.53
N MET A 147 3.97 -13.75 13.19
CA MET A 147 2.74 -13.73 14.00
C MET A 147 2.04 -15.09 14.09
N ALA A 148 2.15 -15.89 13.04
CA ALA A 148 1.56 -17.23 12.98
C ALA A 148 2.50 -18.31 13.55
N ASN A 149 3.68 -17.96 14.06
CA ASN A 149 4.73 -18.88 14.51
C ASN A 149 5.12 -19.91 13.43
N LEU A 150 5.13 -19.50 12.16
CA LEU A 150 5.53 -20.36 11.05
C LEU A 150 7.05 -20.31 10.82
N PRO A 151 7.66 -21.42 10.41
CA PRO A 151 9.06 -21.43 9.95
C PRO A 151 9.31 -20.42 8.87
N TYR A 152 10.52 -19.83 8.85
CA TYR A 152 10.88 -18.80 7.86
C TYR A 152 10.75 -19.29 6.41
N GLN A 153 11.07 -20.57 6.18
CA GLN A 153 11.04 -21.22 4.87
C GLN A 153 9.61 -21.56 4.39
N THR A 154 8.58 -21.38 5.22
CA THR A 154 7.18 -21.70 4.85
C THR A 154 6.85 -21.14 3.48
N HIS A 155 6.32 -21.98 2.61
CA HIS A 155 5.94 -21.61 1.26
C HIS A 155 4.87 -20.50 1.24
N ARG A 156 5.01 -19.60 0.28
CA ARG A 156 4.16 -18.40 0.18
C ARG A 156 2.68 -18.74 -0.05
N TYR A 157 2.36 -19.79 -0.78
CA TYR A 157 0.98 -20.23 -1.02
C TYR A 157 0.26 -20.69 0.24
N MET A 158 1.00 -21.09 1.28
CA MET A 158 0.42 -21.54 2.57
C MET A 158 -0.01 -20.37 3.46
N ILE A 159 0.53 -19.15 3.23
CA ILE A 159 0.33 -18.00 4.13
C ILE A 159 -1.13 -17.58 4.17
N GLU A 160 -1.78 -17.43 3.00
CA GLU A 160 -3.17 -17.00 2.91
C GLU A 160 -4.15 -17.99 3.56
N PRO A 161 -4.13 -19.30 3.22
CA PRO A 161 -5.02 -20.28 3.82
C PRO A 161 -4.77 -20.50 5.32
N ILE A 162 -3.53 -20.41 5.80
CA ILE A 162 -3.22 -20.56 7.24
C ILE A 162 -3.64 -19.31 8.02
N SER A 163 -3.32 -18.13 7.51
CA SER A 163 -3.63 -16.86 8.19
C SER A 163 -5.12 -16.49 8.14
N GLY A 164 -5.90 -17.12 7.25
CA GLY A 164 -7.29 -16.74 6.99
C GLY A 164 -7.43 -15.31 6.43
N THR A 165 -6.32 -14.69 6.02
CA THR A 165 -6.31 -13.30 5.52
C THR A 165 -5.95 -13.26 4.04
N ARG A 166 -6.65 -12.43 3.29
CA ARG A 166 -6.28 -12.19 1.90
C ARG A 166 -4.90 -11.60 1.76
N HIS A 167 -4.18 -12.06 0.76
CA HIS A 167 -2.86 -11.56 0.42
C HIS A 167 -2.87 -10.04 0.22
N MET A 168 -1.86 -9.37 0.77
CA MET A 168 -1.73 -7.90 0.75
C MET A 168 -1.87 -7.33 -0.68
N LYS A 169 -1.25 -7.98 -1.68
CA LYS A 169 -1.33 -7.55 -3.08
C LYS A 169 -2.76 -7.46 -3.58
N MET A 170 -3.63 -8.40 -3.17
CA MET A 170 -5.05 -8.39 -3.54
C MET A 170 -5.80 -7.22 -2.91
N LYS A 171 -5.47 -6.85 -1.67
CA LYS A 171 -6.05 -5.68 -1.00
C LYS A 171 -5.66 -4.39 -1.71
N ILE A 172 -4.37 -4.22 -2.03
CA ILE A 172 -3.87 -3.05 -2.76
C ILE A 172 -4.50 -2.96 -4.14
N LEU A 173 -4.60 -4.08 -4.85
CA LEU A 173 -5.23 -4.16 -6.16
C LEU A 173 -6.71 -3.76 -6.11
N LYS A 174 -7.45 -4.27 -5.12
CA LYS A 174 -8.85 -3.88 -4.90
C LYS A 174 -8.99 -2.37 -4.64
N ASN A 175 -8.13 -1.80 -3.79
CA ASN A 175 -8.11 -0.37 -3.50
C ASN A 175 -7.83 0.45 -4.76
N TYR A 176 -6.88 0.01 -5.58
CA TYR A 176 -6.56 0.65 -6.86
C TYR A 176 -7.75 0.63 -7.83
N LEU A 177 -8.36 -0.53 -8.05
CA LEU A 177 -9.51 -0.65 -8.95
C LEU A 177 -10.71 0.15 -8.45
N SER A 178 -10.96 0.17 -7.14
CA SER A 178 -12.00 1.01 -6.52
C SER A 178 -11.74 2.51 -6.78
N PHE A 179 -10.49 2.96 -6.65
CA PHE A 179 -10.10 4.32 -6.97
C PHE A 179 -10.32 4.64 -8.44
N ILE A 180 -9.89 3.78 -9.36
CA ILE A 180 -10.11 3.95 -10.81
C ILE A 180 -11.62 4.06 -11.12
N GLN A 181 -12.44 3.23 -10.49
CA GLN A 181 -13.89 3.29 -10.67
C GLN A 181 -14.49 4.61 -10.17
N GLN A 182 -14.00 5.13 -9.03
CA GLN A 182 -14.42 6.43 -8.51
C GLN A 182 -14.02 7.58 -9.47
N VAL A 183 -12.81 7.55 -10.04
CA VAL A 183 -12.36 8.55 -11.01
C VAL A 183 -13.21 8.50 -12.28
N LYS A 184 -13.50 7.31 -12.81
CA LYS A 184 -14.39 7.12 -13.97
C LYS A 184 -15.80 7.70 -13.73
N LYS A 185 -16.36 7.50 -12.54
CA LYS A 185 -17.69 7.98 -12.14
C LYS A 185 -17.72 9.44 -11.69
N SER A 186 -16.55 10.10 -11.59
CA SER A 186 -16.45 11.48 -11.10
C SER A 186 -17.26 12.44 -11.99
N THR A 187 -17.98 13.36 -11.39
CA THR A 187 -18.66 14.47 -12.09
C THR A 187 -17.67 15.50 -12.64
N LYS A 188 -16.42 15.53 -12.13
CA LYS A 188 -15.37 16.46 -12.54
C LYS A 188 -14.78 16.02 -13.88
N HIS A 189 -15.10 16.75 -14.94
CA HIS A 189 -14.66 16.46 -16.30
C HIS A 189 -13.14 16.36 -16.43
N VAL A 190 -12.38 17.26 -15.79
CA VAL A 190 -10.92 17.26 -15.81
C VAL A 190 -10.32 15.96 -15.28
N LEU A 191 -10.88 15.38 -14.20
CA LEU A 191 -10.39 14.11 -13.66
C LEU A 191 -10.59 12.95 -14.65
N ARG A 192 -11.74 12.92 -15.33
CA ARG A 192 -12.02 11.90 -16.35
C ARG A 192 -11.11 12.04 -17.55
N GLN A 193 -10.83 13.27 -18.00
CA GLN A 193 -9.88 13.52 -19.09
C GLN A 193 -8.46 13.09 -18.71
N LEU A 194 -7.97 13.49 -17.54
CA LEU A 194 -6.65 13.06 -17.05
C LEU A 194 -6.53 11.55 -16.95
N TYR A 195 -7.59 10.89 -16.45
CA TYR A 195 -7.63 9.43 -16.42
C TYR A 195 -7.57 8.82 -17.83
N SER A 196 -8.35 9.34 -18.78
CA SER A 196 -8.34 8.85 -20.17
C SER A 196 -6.96 8.97 -20.80
N LEU A 197 -6.28 10.10 -20.61
CA LEU A 197 -4.91 10.29 -21.10
C LEU A 197 -3.93 9.32 -20.42
N ALA A 198 -4.00 9.21 -19.09
CA ALA A 198 -3.08 8.37 -18.33
C ALA A 198 -3.29 6.87 -18.57
N SER A 199 -4.53 6.42 -18.75
CA SER A 199 -4.84 4.99 -18.99
C SER A 199 -4.38 4.49 -20.36
N ASN A 200 -4.32 5.38 -21.35
CA ASN A 200 -3.90 5.04 -22.72
C ASN A 200 -2.38 5.16 -22.92
N ASP A 201 -1.66 5.80 -22.01
CA ASP A 201 -0.20 5.94 -22.11
C ASP A 201 0.52 4.96 -21.17
N VAL A 202 1.15 3.95 -21.78
CA VAL A 202 1.94 2.93 -21.05
C VAL A 202 3.17 3.46 -20.33
N ARG A 203 3.57 4.71 -20.57
CA ARG A 203 4.65 5.37 -19.82
C ARG A 203 4.17 5.88 -18.46
N THR A 204 2.87 6.03 -18.27
CA THR A 204 2.29 6.43 -17.00
C THR A 204 2.16 5.25 -16.05
N VAL A 205 2.21 5.50 -14.76
CA VAL A 205 1.96 4.48 -13.71
C VAL A 205 0.57 3.86 -13.87
N THR A 206 -0.45 4.68 -14.20
CA THR A 206 -1.82 4.21 -14.40
C THR A 206 -1.91 3.27 -15.59
N GLY A 207 -1.35 3.63 -16.75
CA GLY A 207 -1.34 2.78 -17.94
C GLY A 207 -0.58 1.47 -17.72
N GLN A 208 0.58 1.51 -17.05
CA GLN A 208 1.34 0.31 -16.68
C GLN A 208 0.54 -0.63 -15.77
N ASN A 209 -0.06 -0.08 -14.70
CA ASN A 209 -0.86 -0.86 -13.79
C ASN A 209 -2.05 -1.52 -14.49
N LEU A 210 -2.83 -0.77 -15.28
CA LEU A 210 -3.99 -1.29 -15.98
C LEU A 210 -3.59 -2.39 -16.97
N ARG A 211 -2.54 -2.19 -17.76
CA ARG A 211 -2.02 -3.22 -18.68
C ARG A 211 -1.65 -4.51 -17.95
N ASN A 212 -0.91 -4.41 -16.84
CA ASN A 212 -0.51 -5.59 -16.09
C ASN A 212 -1.71 -6.29 -15.44
N ILE A 213 -2.72 -5.54 -14.98
CA ILE A 213 -3.95 -6.10 -14.43
C ILE A 213 -4.74 -6.83 -15.52
N LEU A 214 -4.85 -6.27 -16.73
CA LEU A 214 -5.51 -6.94 -17.86
C LEU A 214 -4.83 -8.28 -18.19
N LEU A 215 -3.50 -8.30 -18.21
CA LEU A 215 -2.73 -9.53 -18.42
C LEU A 215 -2.99 -10.57 -17.32
N MET A 216 -2.98 -10.16 -16.05
CA MET A 216 -3.25 -11.05 -14.92
C MET A 216 -4.68 -11.62 -14.91
N THR A 217 -5.64 -10.86 -15.41
CA THR A 217 -7.06 -11.23 -15.35
C THR A 217 -7.56 -11.86 -16.64
N ASN A 218 -6.71 -11.98 -17.67
CA ASN A 218 -7.08 -12.41 -19.02
C ASN A 218 -8.27 -11.59 -19.59
N LYS A 219 -8.34 -10.28 -19.25
CA LYS A 219 -9.32 -9.36 -19.78
C LYS A 219 -8.76 -8.56 -20.95
N LEU A 220 -9.62 -8.24 -21.93
CA LEU A 220 -9.22 -7.52 -23.13
C LEU A 220 -9.36 -6.00 -22.98
N HIS A 221 -10.31 -5.55 -22.19
CA HIS A 221 -10.65 -4.13 -22.08
C HIS A 221 -10.68 -3.65 -20.63
N VAL A 222 -10.23 -2.41 -20.43
CA VAL A 222 -10.17 -1.75 -19.10
C VAL A 222 -11.57 -1.59 -18.48
N ASP A 223 -12.63 -1.54 -19.30
CA ASP A 223 -14.02 -1.42 -18.81
C ASP A 223 -14.53 -2.71 -18.16
N GLN A 224 -13.87 -3.83 -18.41
CA GLN A 224 -14.14 -5.11 -17.75
C GLN A 224 -13.50 -5.22 -16.36
N LEU A 225 -12.66 -4.24 -15.98
CA LEU A 225 -11.96 -4.24 -14.71
C LEU A 225 -12.80 -3.52 -13.64
N ASP A 226 -13.26 -4.27 -12.68
CA ASP A 226 -13.90 -3.76 -11.47
C ASP A 226 -13.32 -4.43 -10.20
N PRO A 227 -13.56 -3.88 -8.99
CA PRO A 227 -13.04 -4.44 -7.76
C PRO A 227 -13.47 -5.88 -7.45
N SER A 228 -14.59 -6.35 -8.03
CA SER A 228 -15.08 -7.73 -7.82
C SER A 228 -14.19 -8.78 -8.47
N ILE A 229 -13.50 -8.41 -9.55
CA ILE A 229 -12.54 -9.30 -10.22
C ILE A 229 -11.48 -9.81 -9.26
N VAL A 230 -11.03 -8.94 -8.33
CA VAL A 230 -10.03 -9.31 -7.33
C VAL A 230 -10.54 -10.44 -6.41
N SER A 231 -11.85 -10.52 -6.22
CA SER A 231 -12.47 -11.58 -5.41
C SER A 231 -12.35 -12.96 -6.05
N ASN A 232 -12.26 -12.98 -7.38
CA ASN A 232 -12.20 -14.20 -8.19
C ASN A 232 -10.76 -14.54 -8.62
N LEU A 233 -9.79 -13.64 -8.35
CA LEU A 233 -8.37 -13.93 -8.55
C LEU A 233 -7.88 -14.82 -7.41
N GLU A 234 -7.70 -16.07 -7.72
CA GLU A 234 -6.92 -16.98 -6.88
C GLU A 234 -5.44 -16.60 -7.07
N TYR A 235 -4.84 -16.05 -6.02
CA TYR A 235 -3.43 -15.62 -6.08
C TYR A 235 -2.49 -16.80 -6.27
N HIS A 236 -2.85 -17.93 -5.70
CA HIS A 236 -2.20 -19.22 -5.88
C HIS A 236 -3.27 -20.30 -5.97
N LYS A 237 -3.36 -20.95 -7.13
CA LYS A 237 -4.15 -22.16 -7.26
C LYS A 237 -3.31 -23.31 -6.70
N MET A 238 -3.64 -23.75 -5.50
CA MET A 238 -2.98 -24.89 -4.87
C MET A 238 -3.41 -26.19 -5.56
N ASP A 239 -2.44 -27.04 -5.85
CA ASP A 239 -2.75 -28.41 -6.23
C ASP A 239 -3.20 -29.25 -5.01
N LYS A 240 -3.57 -30.50 -5.22
CA LYS A 240 -4.05 -31.39 -4.14
C LYS A 240 -2.97 -31.63 -3.08
N HIS A 241 -1.71 -31.68 -3.49
CA HIS A 241 -0.59 -31.92 -2.60
C HIS A 241 -0.30 -30.70 -1.72
N GLU A 242 -0.31 -29.50 -2.31
CA GLU A 242 -0.17 -28.25 -1.58
C GLU A 242 -1.34 -28.03 -0.59
N THR A 243 -2.55 -28.40 -0.99
CA THR A 243 -3.74 -28.34 -0.10
C THR A 243 -3.57 -29.28 1.10
N TRP A 244 -3.08 -30.51 0.87
CA TRP A 244 -2.82 -31.47 1.96
C TRP A 244 -1.77 -30.93 2.93
N ARG A 245 -0.64 -30.42 2.44
CA ARG A 245 0.41 -29.80 3.28
C ARG A 245 -0.13 -28.63 4.11
N THR A 246 -0.91 -27.75 3.49
CA THR A 246 -1.50 -26.60 4.18
C THR A 246 -2.42 -27.03 5.31
N ASN A 247 -3.22 -28.10 5.12
CA ASN A 247 -4.09 -28.64 6.16
C ASN A 247 -3.26 -29.26 7.29
N LEU A 248 -2.23 -30.02 6.96
CA LEU A 248 -1.31 -30.61 7.94
C LEU A 248 -0.65 -29.53 8.81
N VAL A 249 -0.09 -28.47 8.19
CA VAL A 249 0.51 -27.34 8.93
C VAL A 249 -0.52 -26.68 9.86
N ARG A 250 -1.76 -26.50 9.41
CA ARG A 250 -2.82 -25.93 10.24
C ARG A 250 -3.14 -26.80 11.44
N GLU A 251 -3.28 -28.10 11.26
CA GLU A 251 -3.53 -29.07 12.35
C GLU A 251 -2.39 -29.07 13.36
N ILE A 252 -1.12 -29.06 12.91
CA ILE A 252 0.05 -28.98 13.80
C ILE A 252 0.05 -27.67 14.59
N LEU A 253 -0.29 -26.55 13.98
CA LEU A 253 -0.37 -25.26 14.68
C LEU A 253 -1.50 -25.27 15.71
N ASP A 254 -2.63 -25.87 15.41
CA ASP A 254 -3.75 -26.00 16.36
C ASP A 254 -3.37 -26.89 17.55
N LEU A 255 -2.59 -27.96 17.35
CA LEU A 255 -2.01 -28.78 18.42
C LEU A 255 -1.04 -27.95 19.27
N LYS A 256 -0.07 -27.27 18.65
CA LYS A 256 0.93 -26.43 19.36
C LYS A 256 0.29 -25.28 20.15
N HIS A 257 -0.83 -24.76 19.70
CA HIS A 257 -1.54 -23.65 20.36
C HIS A 257 -2.60 -24.15 21.39
N GLY A 258 -2.70 -25.44 21.63
CA GLY A 258 -3.64 -26.02 22.58
C GLY A 258 -5.10 -25.99 22.13
N ASN A 259 -5.38 -25.72 20.84
CA ASN A 259 -6.73 -25.79 20.27
C ASN A 259 -7.21 -27.25 20.09
N LEU A 260 -6.26 -28.18 19.96
CA LEU A 260 -6.49 -29.63 19.91
C LEU A 260 -5.67 -30.32 20.99
N VAL A 261 -6.15 -31.46 21.46
CA VAL A 261 -5.44 -32.28 22.44
C VAL A 261 -4.32 -33.01 21.72
N LEU A 262 -3.11 -32.94 22.26
CA LEU A 262 -1.97 -33.67 21.73
C LEU A 262 -2.25 -35.18 21.84
N PRO A 263 -2.04 -35.97 20.77
CA PRO A 263 -2.15 -37.43 20.87
C PRO A 263 -1.12 -37.97 21.84
N ASP A 264 -1.50 -39.03 22.57
CA ASP A 264 -0.61 -39.69 23.52
C ASP A 264 0.70 -40.14 22.85
N GLY A 265 1.83 -39.76 23.43
CA GLY A 265 3.17 -40.14 22.96
C GLY A 265 3.82 -39.13 21.99
N TRP A 266 3.17 -38.02 21.69
CA TRP A 266 3.75 -36.94 20.88
C TRP A 266 4.35 -35.86 21.78
N SER A 267 5.51 -35.33 21.37
CA SER A 267 6.20 -34.20 22.01
C SER A 267 6.11 -32.93 21.16
N ASP A 268 6.33 -31.79 21.81
CA ASP A 268 6.42 -30.50 21.11
C ASP A 268 7.57 -30.47 20.09
N ASP A 269 8.68 -31.18 20.36
CA ASP A 269 9.84 -31.27 19.47
C ASP A 269 9.49 -32.02 18.17
N GLU A 270 8.73 -33.13 18.29
CA GLU A 270 8.26 -33.90 17.13
C GLU A 270 7.29 -33.08 16.27
N LEU A 271 6.39 -32.31 16.90
CA LEU A 271 5.52 -31.39 16.18
C LEU A 271 6.31 -30.29 15.43
N GLU A 272 7.39 -29.76 16.05
CA GLU A 272 8.28 -28.79 15.43
C GLU A 272 9.00 -29.37 14.21
N GLU A 273 9.49 -30.61 14.30
CA GLU A 273 10.14 -31.30 13.19
C GLU A 273 9.18 -31.52 12.02
N ILE A 274 7.97 -32.02 12.30
CA ILE A 274 6.94 -32.26 11.27
C ILE A 274 6.51 -30.91 10.64
N LEU A 275 6.37 -29.85 11.44
CA LEU A 275 6.03 -28.52 10.96
C LEU A 275 7.11 -28.00 9.99
N ASN A 276 8.37 -28.17 10.37
CA ASN A 276 9.49 -27.77 9.52
C ASN A 276 9.49 -28.55 8.19
N LEU A 277 9.33 -29.88 8.24
CA LEU A 277 9.24 -30.70 7.05
C LEU A 277 8.07 -30.30 6.14
N ALA A 278 6.88 -30.10 6.70
CA ALA A 278 5.70 -29.72 5.95
C ALA A 278 5.79 -28.32 5.30
N CYS A 279 6.57 -27.41 5.91
CA CYS A 279 6.74 -26.04 5.42
C CYS A 279 7.86 -25.90 4.37
N THR A 280 8.84 -26.81 4.33
CA THR A 280 10.10 -26.63 3.58
C THR A 280 10.25 -27.56 2.38
N GLN A 281 9.55 -28.69 2.33
CA GLN A 281 9.51 -29.59 1.16
C GLN A 281 8.41 -29.23 0.18
#